data_3ad1ad01b30b9a0b650b27e6baf696a9
#
_entry.id   3ad1ad01b30b9a0b650b27e6baf696a9
#
_cell.length_a   1.000
_cell.length_b   1.000
_cell.length_c   1.000
_cell.angle_alpha   90.00
_cell.angle_beta   90.00
_cell.angle_gamma   90.00
#
_symmetry.space_group_name_H-M   'P 1'
#
loop_
_entity.id
_entity.type
_entity.pdbx_description
1 polymer ?
#
loop_
_entity_poly.entity_id
_entity_poly.type
_entity_poly.pdbx_seq_one_letter_code
_entity_poly.pdbx_strand_id
1 'polypeptide(L)'
;MGKSRFLLCGWLLSVSLAQAAIDPALLKPLASDDSDTKIAAITALAQAAPAEALPVLKALADDSLAVAGERVVIVSGTRVLDAANNTEISPAPAAREVIGINNRVRRELSAALAALRLFSTEREVRWQAAQEVTLSADAKMLPLLDRALAAEKDPEIRTRLQLAHAQASLGSTDAEVRLAAVKTLGESSDPKVRQLLLPLNEKRGDSWVEPDSAVRAAAGTSLRSIEQRLAWADSLGRAFTGLSLGSILLLAALGLAITYGVMGVINMAHGELLMVGAYSAWAMQSVFRAYLPGALDWYLLAAIPLGFLAAALVGALMERIVIRHLYGRPLETLLATWGISLFLMQVARTLFGAQNVEVANPVWMAGGIEVLPNLMLPWNRIIIVGFSIAVLAAMWAILNLSRLGMFVRAVTQNRAMAGCVGVPTGRVDTLAFSLGAGIAGLGGVALSQIANVGPDMGQGYIVDSFMVVVLGGVGQLAGAVWAALGLGVFTKFLEGWTGAVVAKIVVLVFIIIFIQKRPQGLFALKGRFVES
;
A
#
# COMPACT_ATOMS: atom_id res chain seq x y z
N MET A 1 0.70 -17.39 77.70
CA MET A 1 1.64 -18.51 77.73
C MET A 1 1.70 -19.06 76.30
N GLY A 2 2.75 -19.16 75.54
CA GLY A 2 4.16 -18.97 75.74
C GLY A 2 4.82 -18.63 74.42
N LYS A 3 5.88 -17.91 74.53
CA LYS A 3 6.77 -17.42 73.48
C LYS A 3 7.60 -18.58 72.85
N SER A 4 7.77 -18.57 71.53
CA SER A 4 8.96 -19.18 70.89
C SER A 4 9.36 -18.33 69.68
N ARG A 5 10.52 -17.66 69.84
CA ARG A 5 11.30 -16.99 68.82
C ARG A 5 11.99 -18.07 67.99
N PHE A 6 11.85 -18.04 66.64
CA PHE A 6 12.81 -18.65 65.72
C PHE A 6 13.46 -17.57 64.86
N LEU A 7 14.69 -17.31 65.15
CA LEU A 7 15.64 -16.58 64.31
C LEU A 7 16.00 -17.47 63.14
N LEU A 8 15.64 -17.09 61.92
CA LEU A 8 16.16 -17.66 60.70
C LEU A 8 17.11 -16.61 60.08
N CYS A 9 18.41 -16.85 60.23
CA CYS A 9 19.48 -16.17 59.50
C CYS A 9 19.28 -16.39 57.99
N GLY A 10 18.83 -15.35 57.29
CA GLY A 10 18.87 -15.29 55.84
C GLY A 10 20.29 -15.08 55.33
N TRP A 11 20.88 -16.11 54.79
CA TRP A 11 22.05 -15.99 53.91
C TRP A 11 21.59 -15.39 52.60
N LEU A 12 21.82 -14.09 52.39
CA LEU A 12 21.81 -13.43 51.09
C LEU A 12 23.02 -13.94 50.29
N LEU A 13 22.81 -14.96 49.51
CA LEU A 13 23.69 -15.29 48.40
C LEU A 13 23.59 -14.17 47.37
N SER A 14 24.47 -13.17 47.46
CA SER A 14 24.76 -12.27 46.35
C SER A 14 25.39 -13.10 45.22
N VAL A 15 24.57 -13.54 44.28
CA VAL A 15 25.09 -14.03 43.01
C VAL A 15 25.61 -12.80 42.27
N SER A 16 26.92 -12.57 42.40
CA SER A 16 27.63 -11.70 41.46
C SER A 16 27.54 -12.36 40.10
N LEU A 17 26.66 -11.80 39.23
CA LEU A 17 26.75 -12.01 37.79
C LEU A 17 28.14 -11.52 37.38
N ALA A 18 29.08 -12.45 37.22
CA ALA A 18 30.36 -12.17 36.56
C ALA A 18 30.02 -11.73 35.15
N GLN A 19 29.99 -10.44 34.88
CA GLN A 19 29.98 -9.90 33.52
C GLN A 19 31.28 -10.40 32.87
N ALA A 20 31.15 -11.16 31.78
CA ALA A 20 32.30 -11.60 31.02
C ALA A 20 33.03 -10.35 30.52
N ALA A 21 34.31 -10.24 30.86
CA ALA A 21 35.15 -9.12 30.45
C ALA A 21 35.65 -9.36 29.02
N ILE A 22 35.60 -8.33 28.19
CA ILE A 22 36.22 -8.38 26.85
C ILE A 22 37.73 -8.38 27.01
N ASP A 23 38.44 -9.23 26.26
CA ASP A 23 39.90 -9.22 26.23
C ASP A 23 40.41 -7.85 25.76
N PRO A 24 41.19 -7.12 26.58
CA PRO A 24 41.77 -5.83 26.21
C PRO A 24 42.58 -5.85 24.91
N ALA A 25 43.12 -7.03 24.53
CA ALA A 25 43.86 -7.21 23.29
C ALA A 25 42.96 -6.99 22.04
N LEU A 26 41.65 -7.25 22.14
CA LEU A 26 40.68 -7.02 21.07
C LEU A 26 40.26 -5.55 20.96
N LEU A 27 40.39 -4.77 22.04
CA LEU A 27 40.01 -3.36 22.07
C LEU A 27 41.11 -2.42 21.57
N LYS A 28 42.38 -2.74 21.84
CA LYS A 28 43.53 -1.89 21.44
C LYS A 28 43.55 -1.54 19.92
N PRO A 29 43.29 -2.47 18.98
CA PRO A 29 43.33 -2.15 17.57
C PRO A 29 42.22 -1.18 17.09
N LEU A 30 41.14 -0.96 17.88
CA LEU A 30 40.12 0.07 17.58
C LEU A 30 40.70 1.49 17.64
N ALA A 31 41.78 1.70 18.38
CA ALA A 31 42.49 2.97 18.52
C ALA A 31 43.49 3.26 17.38
N SER A 32 43.76 2.29 16.49
CA SER A 32 44.65 2.46 15.34
C SER A 32 44.16 3.54 14.39
N ASP A 33 45.04 4.31 13.76
CA ASP A 33 44.68 5.24 12.69
C ASP A 33 44.37 4.53 11.36
N ASP A 34 44.84 3.29 11.20
CA ASP A 34 44.59 2.49 10.01
C ASP A 34 43.15 1.92 9.98
N SER A 35 42.44 2.22 8.89
CA SER A 35 41.04 1.80 8.70
C SER A 35 40.89 0.29 8.58
N ASP A 36 41.83 -0.40 7.96
CA ASP A 36 41.73 -1.86 7.76
C ASP A 36 41.94 -2.59 9.12
N THR A 37 42.83 -2.08 9.94
CA THR A 37 43.05 -2.57 11.31
C THR A 37 41.83 -2.34 12.20
N LYS A 38 41.16 -1.17 12.10
CA LYS A 38 39.90 -0.90 12.82
C LYS A 38 38.80 -1.84 12.39
N ILE A 39 38.61 -2.06 11.07
CA ILE A 39 37.58 -2.97 10.52
C ILE A 39 37.83 -4.40 10.99
N ALA A 40 39.11 -4.87 10.97
CA ALA A 40 39.44 -6.20 11.45
C ALA A 40 39.10 -6.35 12.95
N ALA A 41 39.40 -5.30 13.77
CA ALA A 41 39.08 -5.29 15.18
C ALA A 41 37.57 -5.30 15.47
N ILE A 42 36.79 -4.52 14.73
CA ILE A 42 35.30 -4.52 14.80
C ILE A 42 34.77 -5.93 14.51
N THR A 43 35.26 -6.57 13.45
CA THR A 43 34.85 -7.92 13.06
C THR A 43 35.25 -8.95 14.11
N ALA A 44 36.47 -8.91 14.60
CA ALA A 44 36.97 -9.83 15.64
C ALA A 44 36.18 -9.68 16.95
N LEU A 45 35.88 -8.44 17.36
CA LEU A 45 35.12 -8.14 18.57
C LEU A 45 33.67 -8.67 18.46
N ALA A 46 33.01 -8.44 17.31
CA ALA A 46 31.66 -8.92 17.04
C ALA A 46 31.59 -10.47 17.02
N GLN A 47 32.67 -11.13 16.60
CA GLN A 47 32.75 -12.60 16.58
C GLN A 47 33.07 -13.22 17.93
N ALA A 48 33.97 -12.61 18.71
CA ALA A 48 34.44 -13.19 19.96
C ALA A 48 33.45 -13.04 21.11
N ALA A 49 32.80 -11.88 21.26
CA ALA A 49 31.97 -11.54 22.40
C ALA A 49 30.74 -10.72 21.99
N PRO A 50 29.75 -11.34 21.33
CA PRO A 50 28.61 -10.60 20.72
C PRO A 50 27.78 -9.77 21.70
N ALA A 51 27.57 -10.25 22.94
CA ALA A 51 26.75 -9.55 23.93
C ALA A 51 27.48 -8.35 24.55
N GLU A 52 28.78 -8.51 24.83
CA GLU A 52 29.63 -7.51 25.45
C GLU A 52 30.17 -6.48 24.44
N ALA A 53 30.29 -6.87 23.17
CA ALA A 53 30.73 -5.99 22.08
C ALA A 53 29.73 -4.89 21.75
N LEU A 54 28.42 -5.15 21.91
CA LEU A 54 27.36 -4.21 21.52
C LEU A 54 27.50 -2.82 22.17
N PRO A 55 27.76 -2.66 23.50
CA PRO A 55 27.96 -1.34 24.11
C PRO A 55 29.17 -0.61 23.56
N VAL A 56 30.27 -1.33 23.33
CA VAL A 56 31.54 -0.76 22.84
C VAL A 56 31.40 -0.27 21.40
N LEU A 57 30.83 -1.11 20.52
CA LEU A 57 30.63 -0.76 19.11
C LEU A 57 29.59 0.34 18.96
N LYS A 58 28.55 0.38 19.82
CA LYS A 58 27.60 1.47 19.86
C LYS A 58 28.28 2.78 20.29
N ALA A 59 29.12 2.74 21.33
CA ALA A 59 29.90 3.90 21.75
C ALA A 59 30.86 4.42 20.66
N LEU A 60 31.42 3.52 19.84
CA LEU A 60 32.20 3.89 18.67
C LEU A 60 31.36 4.57 17.59
N ALA A 61 30.13 4.10 17.36
CA ALA A 61 29.21 4.69 16.40
C ALA A 61 28.71 6.08 16.83
N ASP A 62 28.55 6.28 18.15
CA ASP A 62 28.08 7.53 18.76
C ASP A 62 29.23 8.51 19.06
N ASP A 63 30.44 8.27 18.53
CA ASP A 63 31.68 9.05 18.77
C ASP A 63 31.99 9.25 20.25
N SER A 64 31.59 8.31 21.11
CA SER A 64 31.73 8.33 22.56
C SER A 64 32.78 7.34 23.08
N LEU A 65 33.51 6.63 22.18
CA LEU A 65 34.64 5.78 22.53
C LEU A 65 35.93 6.58 22.46
N ALA A 66 36.73 6.50 23.51
CA ALA A 66 37.99 7.24 23.62
C ALA A 66 39.14 6.37 24.16
N VAL A 67 40.38 6.80 23.92
CA VAL A 67 41.59 6.23 24.52
C VAL A 67 42.00 7.09 25.69
N ALA A 68 42.27 6.45 26.83
CA ALA A 68 42.80 7.07 28.02
C ALA A 68 44.07 6.31 28.48
N GLY A 69 45.24 6.75 28.02
CA GLY A 69 46.50 6.02 28.20
C GLY A 69 46.52 4.70 27.43
N GLU A 70 46.63 3.57 28.12
CA GLU A 70 46.59 2.24 27.48
C GLU A 70 45.18 1.59 27.44
N ARG A 71 44.16 2.27 27.94
CA ARG A 71 42.79 1.72 28.05
C ARG A 71 41.84 2.39 27.08
N VAL A 72 40.92 1.59 26.57
CA VAL A 72 39.77 2.09 25.79
C VAL A 72 38.63 2.32 26.77
N VAL A 73 37.99 3.49 26.68
CA VAL A 73 36.96 3.93 27.62
C VAL A 73 35.73 4.45 26.88
N ILE A 74 34.56 4.23 27.46
CA ILE A 74 33.27 4.77 26.97
C ILE A 74 32.97 6.04 27.77
N VAL A 75 32.76 7.15 27.07
CA VAL A 75 32.44 8.45 27.67
C VAL A 75 30.95 8.70 27.58
N SER A 76 30.24 8.66 28.72
CA SER A 76 28.79 8.93 28.76
C SER A 76 28.51 10.16 29.64
N GLY A 77 28.50 11.34 29.03
CA GLY A 77 28.38 12.62 29.75
C GLY A 77 29.57 12.85 30.71
N THR A 78 29.32 12.87 32.00
CA THR A 78 30.34 13.02 33.06
C THR A 78 30.96 11.70 33.51
N ARG A 79 30.38 10.55 33.16
CA ARG A 79 30.85 9.22 33.56
C ARG A 79 31.78 8.63 32.52
N VAL A 80 32.80 7.96 33.00
CA VAL A 80 33.78 7.23 32.17
C VAL A 80 33.79 5.77 32.58
N LEU A 81 33.45 4.90 31.63
CA LEU A 81 33.38 3.46 31.83
C LEU A 81 34.54 2.79 31.13
N ASP A 82 35.15 1.78 31.74
CA ASP A 82 36.14 0.92 31.07
C ASP A 82 35.42 0.05 30.02
N ALA A 83 35.88 0.11 28.78
CA ALA A 83 35.27 -0.63 27.68
C ALA A 83 35.39 -2.16 27.81
N ALA A 84 36.35 -2.66 28.60
CA ALA A 84 36.57 -4.09 28.77
C ALA A 84 35.59 -4.74 29.75
N ASN A 85 35.15 -4.06 30.79
CA ASN A 85 34.33 -4.63 31.86
C ASN A 85 33.15 -3.75 32.26
N ASN A 86 32.93 -2.64 31.57
CA ASN A 86 31.83 -1.68 31.77
C ASN A 86 31.78 -1.09 33.20
N THR A 87 32.93 -1.05 33.90
CA THR A 87 33.04 -0.47 35.25
C THR A 87 33.39 1.00 35.19
N GLU A 88 32.86 1.79 36.13
CA GLU A 88 33.12 3.23 36.23
C GLU A 88 34.53 3.50 36.74
N ILE A 89 35.29 4.33 36.02
CA ILE A 89 36.65 4.74 36.40
C ILE A 89 36.55 6.05 37.16
N SER A 90 36.94 6.02 38.44
CA SER A 90 37.00 7.21 39.31
C SER A 90 38.40 7.30 39.97
N PRO A 91 39.11 8.45 39.86
CA PRO A 91 38.76 9.68 39.14
C PRO A 91 38.82 9.52 37.60
N ALA A 92 37.95 10.27 36.89
CA ALA A 92 37.93 10.25 35.43
C ALA A 92 39.27 10.73 34.83
N PRO A 93 39.88 10.02 33.87
CA PRO A 93 41.12 10.42 33.23
C PRO A 93 41.02 11.81 32.59
N ALA A 94 41.97 12.70 32.84
CA ALA A 94 41.98 14.08 32.36
C ALA A 94 42.28 14.16 30.85
N ALA A 95 43.17 13.29 30.33
CA ALA A 95 43.51 13.21 28.91
C ALA A 95 42.75 12.07 28.26
N ARG A 96 41.90 12.39 27.26
CA ARG A 96 41.10 11.44 26.50
C ARG A 96 41.14 11.85 25.03
N GLU A 97 41.43 10.90 24.17
CA GLU A 97 41.42 11.09 22.73
C GLU A 97 40.28 10.27 22.12
N VAL A 98 39.30 10.93 21.47
CA VAL A 98 38.14 10.26 20.87
C VAL A 98 38.60 9.47 19.64
N ILE A 99 38.16 8.23 19.53
CA ILE A 99 38.46 7.36 18.39
C ILE A 99 37.61 7.77 17.21
N GLY A 100 38.19 8.50 16.26
CA GLY A 100 37.50 8.90 15.03
C GLY A 100 37.30 7.75 14.06
N ILE A 101 36.16 7.78 13.35
CA ILE A 101 35.82 6.80 12.30
C ILE A 101 35.52 7.52 10.98
N ASN A 102 36.03 6.97 9.88
CA ASN A 102 35.68 7.44 8.53
C ASN A 102 34.44 6.72 7.96
N ASN A 103 33.96 7.15 6.79
CA ASN A 103 32.76 6.58 6.15
C ASN A 103 32.89 5.09 5.82
N ARG A 104 34.10 4.58 5.60
CA ARG A 104 34.35 3.16 5.32
C ARG A 104 34.19 2.34 6.60
N VAL A 105 34.81 2.77 7.68
CA VAL A 105 34.68 2.13 9.00
C VAL A 105 33.24 2.23 9.51
N ARG A 106 32.57 3.35 9.30
CA ARG A 106 31.15 3.54 9.70
C ARG A 106 30.21 2.56 9.03
N ARG A 107 30.42 2.23 7.75
CA ARG A 107 29.60 1.22 7.05
C ARG A 107 29.81 -0.18 7.64
N GLU A 108 31.04 -0.59 7.86
CA GLU A 108 31.37 -1.90 8.46
C GLU A 108 30.88 -1.99 9.91
N LEU A 109 31.00 -0.91 10.66
CA LEU A 109 30.48 -0.81 12.03
C LEU A 109 28.95 -0.94 12.07
N SER A 110 28.23 -0.30 11.13
CA SER A 110 26.78 -0.43 11.04
C SER A 110 26.36 -1.86 10.72
N ALA A 111 27.08 -2.54 9.82
CA ALA A 111 26.83 -3.94 9.50
C ALA A 111 27.10 -4.86 10.71
N ALA A 112 28.20 -4.63 11.45
CA ALA A 112 28.51 -5.37 12.66
C ALA A 112 27.46 -5.15 13.78
N LEU A 113 27.01 -3.90 13.97
CA LEU A 113 25.96 -3.58 14.94
C LEU A 113 24.62 -4.23 14.58
N ALA A 114 24.23 -4.20 13.30
CA ALA A 114 23.02 -4.89 12.83
C ALA A 114 23.12 -6.39 13.12
N ALA A 115 24.29 -6.98 12.87
CA ALA A 115 24.54 -8.38 13.11
C ALA A 115 24.48 -8.76 14.60
N LEU A 116 24.98 -7.91 15.49
CA LEU A 116 24.91 -8.13 16.94
C LEU A 116 23.47 -8.03 17.49
N ARG A 117 22.61 -7.22 16.88
CA ARG A 117 21.17 -7.14 17.21
C ARG A 117 20.43 -8.45 16.95
N LEU A 118 20.97 -9.36 16.13
CA LEU A 118 20.42 -10.70 15.93
C LEU A 118 20.35 -11.54 17.21
N PHE A 119 21.15 -11.21 18.21
CA PHE A 119 21.19 -11.90 19.50
C PHE A 119 20.41 -11.18 20.60
N SER A 120 19.61 -10.18 20.26
CA SER A 120 18.75 -9.46 21.21
C SER A 120 17.71 -10.39 21.83
N THR A 121 17.34 -10.13 23.08
CA THR A 121 16.23 -10.81 23.75
C THR A 121 14.87 -10.42 23.16
N GLU A 122 14.76 -9.22 22.58
CA GLU A 122 13.55 -8.68 21.99
C GLU A 122 13.35 -9.20 20.56
N ARG A 123 12.18 -9.83 20.30
CA ARG A 123 11.83 -10.38 18.97
C ARG A 123 11.89 -9.32 17.87
N GLU A 124 11.32 -8.15 18.15
CA GLU A 124 11.23 -7.07 17.16
C GLU A 124 12.61 -6.56 16.71
N VAL A 125 13.54 -6.43 17.68
CA VAL A 125 14.93 -6.03 17.39
C VAL A 125 15.63 -7.09 16.54
N ARG A 126 15.45 -8.38 16.84
CA ARG A 126 16.02 -9.47 16.02
C ARG A 126 15.42 -9.50 14.62
N TRP A 127 14.10 -9.25 14.49
CA TRP A 127 13.42 -9.24 13.18
C TRP A 127 13.94 -8.11 12.29
N GLN A 128 14.09 -6.89 12.83
CA GLN A 128 14.66 -5.75 12.12
C GLN A 128 16.12 -6.01 11.72
N ALA A 129 16.93 -6.56 12.64
CA ALA A 129 18.31 -6.92 12.36
C ALA A 129 18.43 -7.99 11.26
N ALA A 130 17.57 -9.01 11.27
CA ALA A 130 17.55 -10.02 10.22
C ALA A 130 17.19 -9.42 8.85
N GLN A 131 16.30 -8.43 8.82
CA GLN A 131 15.97 -7.70 7.61
C GLN A 131 17.14 -6.86 7.08
N GLU A 132 17.83 -6.13 7.96
CA GLU A 132 19.03 -5.34 7.61
C GLU A 132 20.15 -6.22 7.07
N VAL A 133 20.44 -7.33 7.75
CA VAL A 133 21.48 -8.28 7.36
C VAL A 133 21.18 -8.93 6.02
N THR A 134 19.92 -9.26 5.73
CA THR A 134 19.53 -9.82 4.42
C THR A 134 19.83 -8.86 3.26
N LEU A 135 19.86 -7.55 3.50
CA LEU A 135 20.18 -6.55 2.47
C LEU A 135 21.69 -6.43 2.17
N SER A 136 22.56 -6.85 3.11
CA SER A 136 24.00 -6.62 3.07
C SER A 136 24.84 -7.87 3.32
N ALA A 137 24.25 -9.06 3.28
CA ALA A 137 24.93 -10.32 3.59
C ALA A 137 26.08 -10.58 2.62
N ASP A 138 27.28 -10.76 3.17
CA ASP A 138 28.50 -11.14 2.46
C ASP A 138 29.16 -12.37 3.09
N ALA A 139 30.17 -12.94 2.41
CA ALA A 139 30.87 -14.15 2.87
C ALA A 139 31.53 -13.99 4.26
N LYS A 140 31.89 -12.77 4.67
CA LYS A 140 32.51 -12.50 5.99
C LYS A 140 31.51 -12.68 7.13
N MET A 141 30.21 -12.59 6.85
CA MET A 141 29.16 -12.71 7.86
C MET A 141 28.75 -14.17 8.12
N LEU A 142 29.20 -15.15 7.32
CA LEU A 142 28.82 -16.56 7.45
C LEU A 142 28.97 -17.10 8.87
N PRO A 143 30.10 -16.93 9.58
CA PRO A 143 30.26 -17.48 10.94
C PRO A 143 29.27 -16.92 11.96
N LEU A 144 28.83 -15.67 11.74
CA LEU A 144 27.85 -14.99 12.58
C LEU A 144 26.43 -15.44 12.26
N LEU A 145 26.12 -15.60 10.97
CA LEU A 145 24.84 -16.11 10.50
C LEU A 145 24.60 -17.56 10.94
N ASP A 146 25.64 -18.41 10.94
CA ASP A 146 25.58 -19.78 11.45
C ASP A 146 25.19 -19.80 12.95
N ARG A 147 25.81 -18.95 13.75
CA ARG A 147 25.49 -18.81 15.18
C ARG A 147 24.07 -18.29 15.40
N ALA A 148 23.67 -17.27 14.61
CA ALA A 148 22.34 -16.71 14.70
C ALA A 148 21.26 -17.74 14.33
N LEU A 149 21.48 -18.53 13.27
CA LEU A 149 20.60 -19.62 12.85
C LEU A 149 20.48 -20.72 13.90
N ALA A 150 21.59 -21.05 14.61
CA ALA A 150 21.58 -22.05 15.67
C ALA A 150 20.81 -21.57 16.92
N ALA A 151 20.86 -20.26 17.20
CA ALA A 151 20.22 -19.68 18.39
C ALA A 151 18.75 -19.28 18.15
N GLU A 152 18.35 -18.97 16.90
CA GLU A 152 17.02 -18.43 16.59
C GLU A 152 15.95 -19.51 16.60
N LYS A 153 14.87 -19.24 17.36
CA LYS A 153 13.70 -20.11 17.52
C LYS A 153 12.48 -19.66 16.75
N ASP A 154 12.42 -18.37 16.40
CA ASP A 154 11.28 -17.81 15.64
C ASP A 154 11.39 -18.24 14.17
N PRO A 155 10.34 -18.89 13.61
CA PRO A 155 10.38 -19.43 12.26
C PRO A 155 10.50 -18.35 11.18
N GLU A 156 9.91 -17.17 11.39
CA GLU A 156 9.95 -16.07 10.42
C GLU A 156 11.36 -15.46 10.33
N ILE A 157 11.97 -15.21 11.51
CA ILE A 157 13.35 -14.68 11.60
C ILE A 157 14.32 -15.72 11.04
N ARG A 158 14.14 -16.98 11.39
CA ARG A 158 14.97 -18.09 10.90
C ARG A 158 14.94 -18.20 9.38
N THR A 159 13.77 -18.08 8.75
CA THR A 159 13.66 -18.09 7.29
C THR A 159 14.44 -16.93 6.65
N ARG A 160 14.37 -15.73 7.23
CA ARG A 160 15.15 -14.57 6.74
C ARG A 160 16.65 -14.76 6.90
N LEU A 161 17.09 -15.31 8.04
CA LEU A 161 18.50 -15.64 8.27
C LEU A 161 19.00 -16.72 7.31
N GLN A 162 18.17 -17.71 6.97
CA GLN A 162 18.50 -18.73 5.95
C GLN A 162 18.73 -18.10 4.58
N LEU A 163 17.91 -17.11 4.19
CA LEU A 163 18.08 -16.37 2.94
C LEU A 163 19.36 -15.52 2.97
N ALA A 164 19.65 -14.85 4.09
CA ALA A 164 20.88 -14.09 4.26
C ALA A 164 22.13 -14.99 4.21
N HIS A 165 22.09 -16.14 4.88
CA HIS A 165 23.14 -17.15 4.85
C HIS A 165 23.36 -17.69 3.43
N ALA A 166 22.29 -18.03 2.72
CA ALA A 166 22.38 -18.51 1.34
C ALA A 166 22.95 -17.42 0.40
N GLN A 167 22.56 -16.14 0.59
CA GLN A 167 23.14 -15.03 -0.17
C GLN A 167 24.65 -14.90 0.07
N ALA A 168 25.08 -14.93 1.34
CA ALA A 168 26.49 -14.87 1.71
C ALA A 168 27.29 -16.08 1.15
N SER A 169 26.66 -17.25 1.06
CA SER A 169 27.25 -18.49 0.58
C SER A 169 27.45 -18.52 -0.94
N LEU A 170 26.80 -17.64 -1.73
CA LEU A 170 27.04 -17.54 -3.18
C LEU A 170 28.49 -17.20 -3.54
N GLY A 171 29.21 -16.52 -2.63
CA GLY A 171 30.65 -16.21 -2.80
C GLY A 171 31.60 -17.33 -2.40
N SER A 172 31.14 -18.51 -2.00
CA SER A 172 31.98 -19.64 -1.59
C SER A 172 32.81 -20.18 -2.76
N THR A 173 34.01 -20.64 -2.46
CA THR A 173 34.86 -21.35 -3.44
C THR A 173 34.34 -22.75 -3.75
N ASP A 174 33.57 -23.37 -2.84
CA ASP A 174 32.99 -24.69 -2.98
C ASP A 174 31.70 -24.65 -3.81
N ALA A 175 31.65 -25.44 -4.87
CA ALA A 175 30.49 -25.53 -5.78
C ALA A 175 29.26 -26.16 -5.11
N GLU A 176 29.44 -27.11 -4.17
CA GLU A 176 28.32 -27.73 -3.45
C GLU A 176 27.64 -26.72 -2.52
N VAL A 177 28.41 -25.87 -1.85
CA VAL A 177 27.90 -24.77 -1.00
C VAL A 177 27.13 -23.76 -1.84
N ARG A 178 27.69 -23.37 -3.00
CA ARG A 178 26.97 -22.46 -3.93
C ARG A 178 25.69 -23.09 -4.48
N LEU A 179 25.71 -24.39 -4.80
CA LEU A 179 24.54 -25.12 -5.27
C LEU A 179 23.42 -25.14 -4.21
N ALA A 180 23.76 -25.43 -2.97
CA ALA A 180 22.82 -25.38 -1.84
C ALA A 180 22.24 -23.97 -1.67
N ALA A 181 23.10 -22.96 -1.72
CA ALA A 181 22.70 -21.55 -1.62
C ALA A 181 21.71 -21.15 -2.75
N VAL A 182 22.00 -21.51 -4.00
CA VAL A 182 21.11 -21.24 -5.13
C VAL A 182 19.74 -21.90 -4.97
N LYS A 183 19.69 -23.14 -4.47
CA LYS A 183 18.42 -23.85 -4.21
C LYS A 183 17.60 -23.16 -3.12
N THR A 184 18.23 -22.80 -2.00
CA THR A 184 17.57 -22.09 -0.90
C THR A 184 17.05 -20.72 -1.36
N LEU A 185 17.87 -19.96 -2.08
CA LEU A 185 17.44 -18.68 -2.67
C LEU A 185 16.31 -18.84 -3.67
N GLY A 186 16.29 -19.96 -4.41
CA GLY A 186 15.23 -20.32 -5.35
C GLY A 186 13.85 -20.45 -4.72
N GLU A 187 13.73 -20.65 -3.42
CA GLU A 187 12.46 -20.67 -2.68
C GLU A 187 11.91 -19.29 -2.35
N SER A 188 12.74 -18.26 -2.46
CA SER A 188 12.35 -16.86 -2.20
C SER A 188 11.42 -16.31 -3.28
N SER A 189 10.57 -15.37 -2.88
CA SER A 189 9.75 -14.53 -3.79
C SER A 189 10.22 -13.08 -3.84
N ASP A 190 11.44 -12.79 -3.32
CA ASP A 190 12.01 -11.44 -3.33
C ASP A 190 12.65 -11.13 -4.71
N PRO A 191 12.27 -10.01 -5.38
CA PRO A 191 12.89 -9.60 -6.64
C PRO A 191 14.40 -9.38 -6.56
N LYS A 192 14.93 -9.06 -5.37
CA LYS A 192 16.37 -8.89 -5.16
C LYS A 192 17.13 -10.20 -5.36
N VAL A 193 16.55 -11.31 -4.90
CA VAL A 193 17.13 -12.64 -5.10
C VAL A 193 17.25 -12.96 -6.59
N ARG A 194 16.25 -12.58 -7.40
CA ARG A 194 16.33 -12.71 -8.87
C ARG A 194 17.57 -11.98 -9.42
N GLN A 195 17.82 -10.74 -8.95
CA GLN A 195 19.00 -9.96 -9.39
C GLN A 195 20.32 -10.60 -8.99
N LEU A 196 20.38 -11.29 -7.84
CA LEU A 196 21.57 -12.00 -7.38
C LEU A 196 21.86 -13.27 -8.20
N LEU A 197 20.81 -13.98 -8.63
CA LEU A 197 20.95 -15.22 -9.38
C LEU A 197 21.14 -15.01 -10.89
N LEU A 198 20.69 -13.89 -11.45
CA LEU A 198 20.81 -13.58 -12.89
C LEU A 198 22.25 -13.70 -13.42
N PRO A 199 23.28 -13.08 -12.76
CA PRO A 199 24.65 -13.14 -13.26
C PRO A 199 25.23 -14.56 -13.32
N LEU A 200 24.76 -15.47 -12.45
CA LEU A 200 25.25 -16.86 -12.43
C LEU A 200 24.93 -17.62 -13.72
N ASN A 201 23.94 -17.16 -14.48
CA ASN A 201 23.52 -17.77 -15.74
C ASN A 201 23.93 -16.94 -16.96
N GLU A 202 24.84 -15.98 -16.79
CA GLU A 202 25.34 -15.11 -17.84
C GLU A 202 26.78 -15.49 -18.29
N LYS A 203 27.11 -15.12 -19.51
CA LYS A 203 28.48 -15.20 -20.03
C LYS A 203 29.13 -13.82 -19.96
N ARG A 204 30.38 -13.79 -19.52
CA ARG A 204 31.25 -12.61 -19.61
C ARG A 204 32.34 -12.90 -20.63
N GLY A 205 32.13 -12.48 -21.88
CA GLY A 205 32.98 -12.91 -23.01
C GLY A 205 32.77 -14.39 -23.34
N ASP A 206 33.84 -15.16 -23.44
CA ASP A 206 33.79 -16.61 -23.75
C ASP A 206 33.61 -17.50 -22.50
N SER A 207 33.69 -16.96 -21.31
CA SER A 207 33.58 -17.72 -20.06
C SER A 207 32.24 -17.45 -19.36
N TRP A 208 31.71 -18.49 -18.69
CA TRP A 208 30.57 -18.34 -17.80
C TRP A 208 31.00 -17.64 -16.53
N VAL A 209 30.13 -16.76 -15.96
CA VAL A 209 30.36 -16.13 -14.66
C VAL A 209 30.43 -17.20 -13.56
N GLU A 210 29.51 -18.17 -13.59
CA GLU A 210 29.60 -19.36 -12.75
C GLU A 210 30.25 -20.51 -13.53
N PRO A 211 31.40 -21.02 -13.08
CA PRO A 211 32.12 -22.08 -13.82
C PRO A 211 31.43 -23.44 -13.73
N ASP A 212 30.74 -23.75 -12.62
CA ASP A 212 30.09 -25.04 -12.40
C ASP A 212 28.76 -25.16 -13.16
N SER A 213 28.61 -26.26 -13.91
CA SER A 213 27.43 -26.51 -14.75
C SER A 213 26.18 -26.85 -13.93
N ALA A 214 26.33 -27.53 -12.75
CA ALA A 214 25.23 -27.91 -11.90
C ALA A 214 24.67 -26.66 -11.18
N VAL A 215 25.54 -25.76 -10.74
CA VAL A 215 25.15 -24.48 -10.14
C VAL A 215 24.40 -23.61 -11.16
N ARG A 216 24.89 -23.51 -12.41
CA ARG A 216 24.18 -22.79 -13.49
C ARG A 216 22.81 -23.38 -13.78
N ALA A 217 22.70 -24.71 -13.89
CA ALA A 217 21.42 -25.38 -14.13
C ALA A 217 20.43 -25.12 -12.98
N ALA A 218 20.90 -25.19 -11.73
CA ALA A 218 20.11 -24.85 -10.56
C ALA A 218 19.68 -23.38 -10.56
N ALA A 219 20.58 -22.45 -10.88
CA ALA A 219 20.28 -21.02 -10.99
C ALA A 219 19.18 -20.76 -12.04
N GLY A 220 19.28 -21.38 -13.21
CA GLY A 220 18.25 -21.28 -14.25
C GLY A 220 16.90 -21.86 -13.83
N THR A 221 16.88 -22.92 -13.04
CA THR A 221 15.64 -23.50 -12.49
C THR A 221 15.05 -22.60 -11.41
N SER A 222 15.89 -22.10 -10.49
CA SER A 222 15.49 -21.17 -9.43
C SER A 222 14.95 -19.85 -9.99
N LEU A 223 15.62 -19.30 -11.00
CA LEU A 223 15.15 -18.09 -11.69
C LEU A 223 13.74 -18.27 -12.28
N ARG A 224 13.50 -19.36 -13.01
CA ARG A 224 12.16 -19.65 -13.56
C ARG A 224 11.10 -19.78 -12.47
N SER A 225 11.42 -20.45 -11.37
CA SER A 225 10.53 -20.61 -10.23
C SER A 225 10.21 -19.26 -9.56
N ILE A 226 11.22 -18.40 -9.36
CA ILE A 226 11.04 -17.05 -8.81
C ILE A 226 10.19 -16.21 -9.78
N GLU A 227 10.50 -16.23 -11.09
CA GLU A 227 9.75 -15.47 -12.11
C GLU A 227 8.28 -15.88 -12.16
N GLN A 228 7.97 -17.17 -12.05
CA GLN A 228 6.59 -17.64 -11.98
C GLN A 228 5.87 -17.10 -10.74
N ARG A 229 6.51 -17.15 -9.56
CA ARG A 229 5.90 -16.62 -8.32
C ARG A 229 5.70 -15.10 -8.39
N LEU A 230 6.68 -14.36 -8.92
CA LEU A 230 6.56 -12.92 -9.12
C LEU A 230 5.45 -12.58 -10.11
N ALA A 231 5.33 -13.31 -11.22
CA ALA A 231 4.26 -13.12 -12.20
C ALA A 231 2.87 -13.41 -11.62
N TRP A 232 2.74 -14.41 -10.75
CA TRP A 232 1.50 -14.68 -10.02
C TRP A 232 1.16 -13.56 -9.04
N ALA A 233 2.13 -13.09 -8.25
CA ALA A 233 1.93 -11.96 -7.32
C ALA A 233 1.52 -10.68 -8.07
N ASP A 234 2.19 -10.38 -9.19
CA ASP A 234 1.85 -9.23 -10.05
C ASP A 234 0.44 -9.37 -10.65
N SER A 235 0.07 -10.56 -11.11
CA SER A 235 -1.28 -10.84 -11.66
C SER A 235 -2.36 -10.64 -10.60
N LEU A 236 -2.15 -11.12 -9.37
CA LEU A 236 -3.06 -10.90 -8.25
C LEU A 236 -3.15 -9.41 -7.88
N GLY A 237 -2.02 -8.71 -7.86
CA GLY A 237 -1.96 -7.27 -7.62
C GLY A 237 -2.73 -6.46 -8.66
N ARG A 238 -2.61 -6.82 -9.94
CA ARG A 238 -3.37 -6.21 -11.04
C ARG A 238 -4.87 -6.53 -10.93
N ALA A 239 -5.24 -7.76 -10.59
CA ALA A 239 -6.63 -8.14 -10.37
C ALA A 239 -7.26 -7.34 -9.22
N PHE A 240 -6.55 -7.21 -8.10
CA PHE A 240 -7.01 -6.40 -6.96
C PHE A 240 -7.11 -4.91 -7.30
N THR A 241 -6.10 -4.37 -7.98
CA THR A 241 -6.11 -2.96 -8.42
C THR A 241 -7.25 -2.72 -9.42
N GLY A 242 -7.50 -3.68 -10.30
CA GLY A 242 -8.63 -3.68 -11.22
C GLY A 242 -9.98 -3.75 -10.51
N LEU A 243 -10.11 -4.58 -9.47
CA LEU A 243 -11.29 -4.66 -8.63
C LEU A 243 -11.57 -3.33 -7.91
N SER A 244 -10.52 -2.68 -7.39
CA SER A 244 -10.63 -1.36 -6.76
C SER A 244 -11.06 -0.28 -7.77
N LEU A 245 -10.47 -0.26 -8.97
CA LEU A 245 -10.91 0.63 -10.05
C LEU A 245 -12.36 0.34 -10.45
N GLY A 246 -12.71 -0.92 -10.65
CA GLY A 246 -14.07 -1.37 -10.95
C GLY A 246 -15.09 -0.95 -9.89
N SER A 247 -14.71 -0.92 -8.62
CA SER A 247 -15.56 -0.45 -7.52
C SER A 247 -15.89 1.04 -7.62
N ILE A 248 -14.94 1.87 -8.04
CA ILE A 248 -15.17 3.30 -8.27
C ILE A 248 -16.03 3.50 -9.52
N LEU A 249 -15.73 2.78 -10.60
CA LEU A 249 -16.55 2.80 -11.81
C LEU A 249 -17.97 2.32 -11.53
N LEU A 250 -18.13 1.36 -10.62
CA LEU A 250 -19.44 0.90 -10.17
C LEU A 250 -20.24 2.02 -9.51
N LEU A 251 -19.66 2.76 -8.56
CA LEU A 251 -20.32 3.88 -7.89
C LEU A 251 -20.75 4.95 -8.90
N ALA A 252 -19.87 5.33 -9.81
CA ALA A 252 -20.18 6.29 -10.85
C ALA A 252 -21.26 5.76 -11.80
N ALA A 253 -21.15 4.52 -12.27
CA ALA A 253 -22.08 3.89 -13.18
C ALA A 253 -23.45 3.62 -12.54
N LEU A 254 -23.53 3.30 -11.24
CA LEU A 254 -24.81 3.13 -10.53
C LEU A 254 -25.64 4.42 -10.57
N GLY A 255 -25.01 5.57 -10.29
CA GLY A 255 -25.66 6.86 -10.38
C GLY A 255 -26.20 7.12 -11.80
N LEU A 256 -25.37 6.87 -12.81
CA LEU A 256 -25.74 7.04 -14.21
C LEU A 256 -26.82 6.03 -14.65
N ALA A 257 -26.74 4.78 -14.21
CA ALA A 257 -27.72 3.75 -14.53
C ALA A 257 -29.13 4.07 -14.02
N ILE A 258 -29.23 4.77 -12.87
CA ILE A 258 -30.51 5.25 -12.36
C ILE A 258 -31.05 6.39 -13.22
N THR A 259 -30.25 7.43 -13.44
CA THR A 259 -30.69 8.63 -14.16
C THR A 259 -31.05 8.27 -15.62
N TYR A 260 -30.21 7.50 -16.29
CA TYR A 260 -30.49 7.03 -17.65
C TYR A 260 -31.60 5.98 -17.68
N GLY A 261 -31.61 5.05 -16.71
CA GLY A 261 -32.64 4.00 -16.65
C GLY A 261 -34.05 4.52 -16.39
N VAL A 262 -34.20 5.58 -15.56
CA VAL A 262 -35.53 6.16 -15.22
C VAL A 262 -36.03 7.14 -16.26
N MET A 263 -35.17 8.01 -16.75
CA MET A 263 -35.55 9.15 -17.55
C MET A 263 -35.17 9.03 -19.03
N GLY A 264 -34.31 8.08 -19.39
CA GLY A 264 -33.79 7.94 -20.75
C GLY A 264 -32.90 9.10 -21.19
N VAL A 265 -32.38 9.87 -20.23
CA VAL A 265 -31.59 11.07 -20.47
C VAL A 265 -30.11 10.78 -20.35
N ILE A 266 -29.32 11.12 -21.35
CA ILE A 266 -27.86 11.05 -21.32
C ILE A 266 -27.37 12.32 -20.63
N ASN A 267 -26.79 12.16 -19.44
CA ASN A 267 -26.26 13.27 -18.66
C ASN A 267 -24.72 13.33 -18.77
N MET A 268 -24.20 14.25 -19.59
CA MET A 268 -22.78 14.47 -19.74
C MET A 268 -22.13 15.14 -18.49
N ALA A 269 -22.93 15.86 -17.69
CA ALA A 269 -22.45 16.48 -16.46
C ALA A 269 -22.36 15.50 -15.27
N HIS A 270 -22.63 14.21 -15.50
CA HIS A 270 -22.56 13.22 -14.42
C HIS A 270 -21.14 13.06 -13.84
N GLY A 271 -20.13 13.23 -14.67
CA GLY A 271 -18.73 13.26 -14.22
C GLY A 271 -18.46 14.39 -13.21
N GLU A 272 -19.08 15.55 -13.40
CA GLU A 272 -18.90 16.70 -12.52
C GLU A 272 -19.59 16.51 -11.16
N LEU A 273 -20.55 15.60 -11.07
CA LEU A 273 -21.14 15.21 -9.78
C LEU A 273 -20.15 14.40 -8.92
N LEU A 274 -19.28 13.59 -9.55
CA LEU A 274 -18.14 12.98 -8.85
C LEU A 274 -17.18 14.07 -8.35
N MET A 275 -16.85 15.05 -9.21
CA MET A 275 -16.02 16.18 -8.83
C MET A 275 -16.58 16.92 -7.62
N VAL A 276 -17.88 17.22 -7.59
CA VAL A 276 -18.55 17.86 -6.44
C VAL A 276 -18.37 17.03 -5.16
N GLY A 277 -18.53 15.71 -5.24
CA GLY A 277 -18.29 14.81 -4.12
C GLY A 277 -16.85 14.83 -3.62
N ALA A 278 -15.88 14.82 -4.54
CA ALA A 278 -14.46 14.86 -4.22
C ALA A 278 -14.04 16.19 -3.56
N TYR A 279 -14.52 17.33 -4.08
CA TYR A 279 -14.30 18.63 -3.45
C TYR A 279 -15.00 18.74 -2.08
N SER A 280 -16.13 18.08 -1.88
CA SER A 280 -16.78 18.00 -0.57
C SER A 280 -15.90 17.30 0.46
N ALA A 281 -15.16 16.25 0.04
CA ALA A 281 -14.21 15.57 0.92
C ALA A 281 -13.02 16.50 1.27
N TRP A 282 -12.48 17.21 0.29
CA TRP A 282 -11.42 18.19 0.52
C TRP A 282 -11.87 19.35 1.42
N ALA A 283 -13.07 19.88 1.20
CA ALA A 283 -13.64 20.94 2.04
C ALA A 283 -13.82 20.47 3.48
N MET A 284 -14.36 19.25 3.68
CA MET A 284 -14.53 18.68 5.02
C MET A 284 -13.18 18.47 5.71
N GLN A 285 -12.16 17.96 5.00
CA GLN A 285 -10.81 17.84 5.54
C GLN A 285 -10.25 19.20 5.96
N SER A 286 -10.45 20.24 5.15
CA SER A 286 -10.01 21.60 5.45
C SER A 286 -10.70 22.17 6.70
N VAL A 287 -12.00 21.92 6.87
CA VAL A 287 -12.76 22.30 8.07
C VAL A 287 -12.22 21.57 9.30
N PHE A 288 -12.00 20.26 9.22
CA PHE A 288 -11.45 19.48 10.34
C PHE A 288 -10.04 19.94 10.69
N ARG A 289 -9.21 20.25 9.69
CA ARG A 289 -7.85 20.77 9.92
C ARG A 289 -7.86 22.12 10.64
N ALA A 290 -8.83 22.99 10.32
CA ALA A 290 -8.91 24.34 10.89
C ALA A 290 -9.55 24.33 12.30
N TYR A 291 -10.60 23.53 12.53
CA TYR A 291 -11.43 23.62 13.74
C TYR A 291 -11.34 22.41 14.66
N LEU A 292 -10.99 21.24 14.15
CA LEU A 292 -10.98 19.96 14.88
C LEU A 292 -9.71 19.12 14.58
N PRO A 293 -8.50 19.66 14.80
CA PRO A 293 -7.27 18.97 14.43
C PRO A 293 -7.09 17.61 15.12
N GLY A 294 -7.59 17.45 16.35
CA GLY A 294 -7.55 16.18 17.09
C GLY A 294 -8.51 15.11 16.56
N ALA A 295 -9.44 15.47 15.69
CA ALA A 295 -10.40 14.54 15.07
C ALA A 295 -10.18 14.42 13.55
N LEU A 296 -9.02 14.84 13.04
CA LEU A 296 -8.74 14.87 11.61
C LEU A 296 -8.94 13.49 10.94
N ASP A 297 -8.61 12.41 11.62
CA ASP A 297 -8.76 11.04 11.10
C ASP A 297 -10.23 10.63 10.84
N TRP A 298 -11.19 11.37 11.37
CA TRP A 298 -12.63 11.10 11.23
C TRP A 298 -13.32 11.95 10.17
N TYR A 299 -12.60 12.88 9.50
CA TYR A 299 -13.19 13.77 8.50
C TYR A 299 -13.93 13.01 7.39
N LEU A 300 -13.43 11.82 7.01
CA LEU A 300 -13.98 11.03 5.92
C LEU A 300 -15.41 10.55 6.22
N LEU A 301 -15.70 10.18 7.47
CA LEU A 301 -17.06 9.80 7.87
C LEU A 301 -18.06 10.97 7.75
N ALA A 302 -17.61 12.20 7.99
CA ALA A 302 -18.43 13.39 7.78
C ALA A 302 -18.48 13.80 6.28
N ALA A 303 -17.44 13.53 5.54
CA ALA A 303 -17.36 13.79 4.09
C ALA A 303 -18.34 12.92 3.27
N ILE A 304 -18.60 11.68 3.70
CA ILE A 304 -19.53 10.77 3.02
C ILE A 304 -20.95 11.38 2.92
N PRO A 305 -21.64 11.73 4.01
CA PRO A 305 -22.97 12.34 3.88
C PRO A 305 -22.93 13.72 3.23
N LEU A 306 -21.88 14.51 3.46
CA LEU A 306 -21.75 15.82 2.81
C LEU A 306 -21.59 15.67 1.30
N GLY A 307 -20.73 14.78 0.82
CA GLY A 307 -20.50 14.53 -0.62
C GLY A 307 -21.76 14.02 -1.31
N PHE A 308 -22.52 13.11 -0.63
CA PHE A 308 -23.81 12.67 -1.13
C PHE A 308 -24.82 13.83 -1.24
N LEU A 309 -24.98 14.61 -0.19
CA LEU A 309 -25.97 15.70 -0.14
C LEU A 309 -25.62 16.83 -1.11
N ALA A 310 -24.35 17.21 -1.19
CA ALA A 310 -23.91 18.26 -2.09
C ALA A 310 -24.15 17.87 -3.56
N ALA A 311 -23.73 16.67 -3.95
CA ALA A 311 -23.96 16.19 -5.31
C ALA A 311 -25.45 15.97 -5.60
N ALA A 312 -26.24 15.45 -4.64
CA ALA A 312 -27.68 15.29 -4.75
C ALA A 312 -28.40 16.63 -4.93
N LEU A 313 -27.99 17.67 -4.20
CA LEU A 313 -28.52 19.04 -4.34
C LEU A 313 -28.22 19.61 -5.72
N VAL A 314 -26.98 19.51 -6.19
CA VAL A 314 -26.59 19.96 -7.53
C VAL A 314 -27.40 19.21 -8.58
N GLY A 315 -27.55 17.88 -8.45
CA GLY A 315 -28.39 17.08 -9.33
C GLY A 315 -29.86 17.50 -9.30
N ALA A 316 -30.44 17.77 -8.12
CA ALA A 316 -31.80 18.27 -7.99
C ALA A 316 -32.00 19.62 -8.72
N LEU A 317 -31.04 20.53 -8.59
CA LEU A 317 -31.06 21.81 -9.28
C LEU A 317 -30.98 21.65 -10.79
N MET A 318 -30.07 20.79 -11.27
CA MET A 318 -29.93 20.50 -12.70
C MET A 318 -31.24 19.92 -13.28
N GLU A 319 -31.86 18.98 -12.57
CA GLU A 319 -33.14 18.39 -13.03
C GLU A 319 -34.25 19.45 -13.08
N ARG A 320 -34.43 20.23 -12.00
CA ARG A 320 -35.54 21.19 -11.92
C ARG A 320 -35.39 22.38 -12.86
N ILE A 321 -34.18 22.88 -13.07
CA ILE A 321 -33.97 24.10 -13.85
C ILE A 321 -33.84 23.79 -15.34
N VAL A 322 -33.20 22.68 -15.71
CA VAL A 322 -32.84 22.41 -17.11
C VAL A 322 -33.48 21.12 -17.64
N ILE A 323 -33.17 19.96 -17.03
CA ILE A 323 -33.45 18.66 -17.63
C ILE A 323 -34.95 18.40 -17.75
N ARG A 324 -35.73 18.87 -16.79
CA ARG A 324 -37.21 18.77 -16.80
C ARG A 324 -37.86 19.31 -18.09
N HIS A 325 -37.30 20.39 -18.65
CA HIS A 325 -37.84 21.05 -19.84
C HIS A 325 -37.40 20.38 -21.16
N LEU A 326 -36.45 19.42 -21.05
CA LEU A 326 -35.86 18.75 -22.21
C LEU A 326 -36.23 17.26 -22.33
N TYR A 327 -37.23 16.80 -21.57
CA TYR A 327 -37.70 15.42 -21.67
C TYR A 327 -38.18 15.08 -23.06
N GLY A 328 -37.77 13.91 -23.58
CA GLY A 328 -38.09 13.45 -24.91
C GLY A 328 -37.24 14.05 -26.04
N ARG A 329 -36.21 14.85 -25.69
CA ARG A 329 -35.32 15.51 -26.65
C ARG A 329 -33.85 15.14 -26.35
N PRO A 330 -33.38 13.94 -26.73
CA PRO A 330 -32.11 13.40 -26.29
C PRO A 330 -30.89 14.23 -26.74
N LEU A 331 -30.91 14.78 -27.96
CA LEU A 331 -29.80 15.61 -28.47
C LEU A 331 -29.71 16.96 -27.76
N GLU A 332 -30.86 17.63 -27.51
CA GLU A 332 -30.90 18.89 -26.77
C GLU A 332 -30.44 18.69 -25.32
N THR A 333 -30.84 17.59 -24.71
CA THR A 333 -30.43 17.26 -23.33
C THR A 333 -28.93 16.97 -23.24
N LEU A 334 -28.37 16.25 -24.20
CA LEU A 334 -26.93 15.98 -24.27
C LEU A 334 -26.14 17.29 -24.37
N LEU A 335 -26.55 18.20 -25.26
CA LEU A 335 -25.88 19.51 -25.44
C LEU A 335 -26.01 20.39 -24.20
N ALA A 336 -27.22 20.45 -23.60
CA ALA A 336 -27.45 21.23 -22.38
C ALA A 336 -26.64 20.72 -21.20
N THR A 337 -26.58 19.39 -21.00
CA THR A 337 -25.79 18.80 -19.91
C THR A 337 -24.29 18.95 -20.14
N TRP A 338 -23.83 18.97 -21.40
CA TRP A 338 -22.44 19.31 -21.71
C TRP A 338 -22.11 20.76 -21.34
N GLY A 339 -23.00 21.71 -21.66
CA GLY A 339 -22.86 23.10 -21.23
C GLY A 339 -22.84 23.25 -19.70
N ILE A 340 -23.69 22.49 -18.98
CA ILE A 340 -23.69 22.45 -17.51
C ILE A 340 -22.35 21.89 -16.98
N SER A 341 -21.79 20.84 -17.62
CA SER A 341 -20.49 20.30 -17.25
C SER A 341 -19.40 21.38 -17.31
N LEU A 342 -19.31 22.12 -18.40
CA LEU A 342 -18.36 23.23 -18.53
C LEU A 342 -18.59 24.33 -17.47
N PHE A 343 -19.83 24.64 -17.19
CA PHE A 343 -20.20 25.61 -16.14
C PHE A 343 -19.74 25.13 -14.76
N LEU A 344 -20.02 23.89 -14.37
CA LEU A 344 -19.62 23.31 -13.09
C LEU A 344 -18.10 23.27 -12.94
N MET A 345 -17.37 22.89 -14.01
CA MET A 345 -15.90 22.96 -14.00
C MET A 345 -15.39 24.37 -13.76
N GLN A 346 -16.00 25.36 -14.43
CA GLN A 346 -15.57 26.76 -14.25
C GLN A 346 -15.91 27.27 -12.85
N VAL A 347 -17.04 26.87 -12.27
CA VAL A 347 -17.39 27.19 -10.87
C VAL A 347 -16.34 26.57 -9.92
N ALA A 348 -15.97 25.31 -10.13
CA ALA A 348 -14.94 24.65 -9.32
C ALA A 348 -13.58 25.38 -9.43
N ARG A 349 -13.16 25.76 -10.64
CA ARG A 349 -11.92 26.54 -10.85
C ARG A 349 -11.94 27.90 -10.15
N THR A 350 -13.09 28.55 -10.12
CA THR A 350 -13.24 29.85 -9.47
C THR A 350 -13.24 29.73 -7.95
N LEU A 351 -13.85 28.68 -7.39
CA LEU A 351 -13.96 28.47 -5.94
C LEU A 351 -12.71 27.86 -5.32
N PHE A 352 -12.12 26.86 -5.98
CA PHE A 352 -11.04 26.04 -5.43
C PHE A 352 -9.68 26.24 -6.13
N GLY A 353 -9.66 26.98 -7.24
CA GLY A 353 -8.48 27.16 -8.07
C GLY A 353 -8.39 26.15 -9.22
N ALA A 354 -7.44 26.39 -10.14
CA ALA A 354 -7.23 25.54 -11.32
C ALA A 354 -6.31 24.34 -11.05
N GLN A 355 -5.61 24.33 -9.92
CA GLN A 355 -4.66 23.27 -9.58
C GLN A 355 -5.35 22.10 -8.86
N ASN A 356 -4.80 20.91 -9.07
CA ASN A 356 -5.24 19.73 -8.34
C ASN A 356 -4.86 19.84 -6.86
N VAL A 357 -5.77 19.48 -5.98
CA VAL A 357 -5.58 19.45 -4.54
C VAL A 357 -5.52 18.00 -4.04
N GLU A 358 -4.67 17.76 -3.07
CA GLU A 358 -4.52 16.47 -2.44
C GLU A 358 -5.43 16.35 -1.22
N VAL A 359 -6.09 15.22 -1.08
CA VAL A 359 -6.85 14.83 0.10
C VAL A 359 -6.06 13.74 0.83
N ALA A 360 -5.50 14.08 1.99
CA ALA A 360 -4.69 13.15 2.76
C ALA A 360 -5.55 12.02 3.34
N ASN A 361 -5.09 10.79 3.20
CA ASN A 361 -5.77 9.64 3.81
C ASN A 361 -5.73 9.70 5.34
N PRO A 362 -6.80 9.30 6.05
CA PRO A 362 -6.77 9.10 7.50
C PRO A 362 -5.71 8.07 7.90
N VAL A 363 -5.14 8.20 9.11
CA VAL A 363 -4.09 7.31 9.62
C VAL A 363 -4.53 5.84 9.63
N TRP A 364 -5.80 5.55 9.94
CA TRP A 364 -6.35 4.19 9.92
C TRP A 364 -6.50 3.58 8.51
N MET A 365 -6.37 4.37 7.44
CA MET A 365 -6.30 3.91 6.04
C MET A 365 -4.86 3.82 5.52
N ALA A 366 -3.87 4.24 6.31
CA ALA A 366 -2.48 4.18 5.94
C ALA A 366 -1.94 2.74 5.98
N GLY A 367 -0.92 2.45 5.15
CA GLY A 367 -0.33 1.12 5.04
C GLY A 367 -1.17 0.14 4.24
N GLY A 368 -0.98 -1.15 4.52
CA GLY A 368 -1.66 -2.23 3.80
C GLY A 368 -1.43 -3.58 4.46
N ILE A 369 -2.06 -4.62 3.90
CA ILE A 369 -1.86 -6.02 4.28
C ILE A 369 -0.89 -6.64 3.29
N GLU A 370 0.20 -7.20 3.80
CA GLU A 370 1.10 -8.03 3.01
C GLU A 370 0.50 -9.44 2.88
N VAL A 371 -0.02 -9.74 1.70
CA VAL A 371 -0.65 -11.05 1.41
C VAL A 371 0.40 -12.05 0.90
N LEU A 372 1.36 -11.57 0.15
CA LEU A 372 2.51 -12.32 -0.33
C LEU A 372 3.77 -11.47 -0.13
N PRO A 373 4.97 -12.04 -0.05
CA PRO A 373 6.23 -11.31 0.22
C PRO A 373 6.51 -10.12 -0.71
N ASN A 374 5.71 -9.94 -1.75
CA ASN A 374 5.84 -8.86 -2.74
C ASN A 374 4.50 -8.22 -3.10
N LEU A 375 3.42 -8.59 -2.44
CA LEU A 375 2.09 -8.10 -2.72
C LEU A 375 1.50 -7.45 -1.47
N MET A 376 1.60 -6.13 -1.41
CA MET A 376 0.95 -5.31 -0.40
C MET A 376 -0.39 -4.81 -0.96
N LEU A 377 -1.47 -5.11 -0.27
CA LEU A 377 -2.80 -4.59 -0.58
C LEU A 377 -3.07 -3.35 0.28
N PRO A 378 -3.10 -2.13 -0.29
CA PRO A 378 -3.32 -0.91 0.47
C PRO A 378 -4.70 -0.87 1.12
N TRP A 379 -4.78 -0.47 2.39
CA TRP A 379 -6.02 -0.37 3.16
C TRP A 379 -7.05 0.55 2.50
N ASN A 380 -6.63 1.68 1.93
CA ASN A 380 -7.53 2.61 1.24
C ASN A 380 -8.32 1.92 0.11
N ARG A 381 -7.69 1.04 -0.67
CA ARG A 381 -8.36 0.29 -1.75
C ARG A 381 -9.30 -0.78 -1.23
N ILE A 382 -8.93 -1.49 -0.15
CA ILE A 382 -9.79 -2.50 0.49
C ILE A 382 -11.06 -1.83 1.00
N ILE A 383 -10.92 -0.68 1.67
CA ILE A 383 -12.04 0.08 2.22
C ILE A 383 -12.95 0.62 1.11
N ILE A 384 -12.39 1.09 -0.01
CA ILE A 384 -13.18 1.55 -1.18
C ILE A 384 -14.01 0.40 -1.75
N VAL A 385 -13.46 -0.81 -1.87
CA VAL A 385 -14.22 -1.99 -2.31
C VAL A 385 -15.36 -2.29 -1.35
N GLY A 386 -15.08 -2.32 -0.05
CA GLY A 386 -16.11 -2.52 0.99
C GLY A 386 -17.17 -1.43 0.98
N PHE A 387 -16.77 -0.17 0.82
CA PHE A 387 -17.66 0.98 0.72
C PHE A 387 -18.58 0.89 -0.52
N SER A 388 -18.04 0.50 -1.67
CA SER A 388 -18.85 0.35 -2.89
C SER A 388 -19.89 -0.76 -2.74
N ILE A 389 -19.57 -1.86 -2.06
CA ILE A 389 -20.52 -2.94 -1.76
C ILE A 389 -21.60 -2.43 -0.80
N ALA A 390 -21.25 -1.64 0.21
CA ALA A 390 -22.22 -1.06 1.14
C ALA A 390 -23.18 -0.10 0.43
N VAL A 391 -22.69 0.77 -0.45
CA VAL A 391 -23.51 1.68 -1.27
C VAL A 391 -24.40 0.89 -2.21
N LEU A 392 -23.89 -0.15 -2.87
CA LEU A 392 -24.69 -1.04 -3.72
C LEU A 392 -25.83 -1.71 -2.93
N ALA A 393 -25.53 -2.22 -1.72
CA ALA A 393 -26.53 -2.84 -0.86
C ALA A 393 -27.59 -1.82 -0.40
N ALA A 394 -27.18 -0.61 0.00
CA ALA A 394 -28.09 0.48 0.35
C ALA A 394 -28.98 0.86 -0.83
N MET A 395 -28.39 0.96 -2.02
CA MET A 395 -29.12 1.25 -3.25
C MET A 395 -30.13 0.16 -3.61
N TRP A 396 -29.71 -1.11 -3.52
CA TRP A 396 -30.61 -2.24 -3.71
C TRP A 396 -31.76 -2.21 -2.71
N ALA A 397 -31.51 -1.90 -1.45
CA ALA A 397 -32.52 -1.76 -0.40
C ALA A 397 -33.51 -0.62 -0.73
N ILE A 398 -33.00 0.56 -1.12
CA ILE A 398 -33.84 1.70 -1.51
C ILE A 398 -34.77 1.34 -2.68
N LEU A 399 -34.23 0.71 -3.72
CA LEU A 399 -35.02 0.37 -4.91
C LEU A 399 -36.01 -0.79 -4.70
N ASN A 400 -35.71 -1.75 -3.81
CA ASN A 400 -36.58 -2.91 -3.64
C ASN A 400 -37.50 -2.84 -2.43
N LEU A 401 -37.09 -2.16 -1.36
CA LEU A 401 -37.83 -2.13 -0.09
C LEU A 401 -38.58 -0.81 0.13
N SER A 402 -38.28 0.28 -0.62
CA SER A 402 -38.92 1.58 -0.41
C SER A 402 -40.04 1.88 -1.40
N ARG A 403 -40.93 2.82 -1.02
CA ARG A 403 -41.96 3.36 -1.89
C ARG A 403 -41.40 4.09 -3.11
N LEU A 404 -40.21 4.72 -2.95
CA LEU A 404 -39.53 5.38 -4.05
C LEU A 404 -39.17 4.38 -5.16
N GLY A 405 -38.63 3.21 -4.83
CA GLY A 405 -38.32 2.20 -5.82
C GLY A 405 -39.53 1.66 -6.56
N MET A 406 -40.67 1.54 -5.88
CA MET A 406 -41.95 1.17 -6.54
C MET A 406 -42.37 2.25 -7.54
N PHE A 407 -42.34 3.53 -7.17
CA PHE A 407 -42.69 4.63 -8.06
C PHE A 407 -41.72 4.76 -9.23
N VAL A 408 -40.43 4.59 -8.98
CA VAL A 408 -39.38 4.56 -10.02
C VAL A 408 -39.73 3.47 -11.06
N ARG A 409 -40.00 2.24 -10.63
CA ARG A 409 -40.39 1.15 -11.54
C ARG A 409 -41.69 1.46 -12.32
N ALA A 410 -42.68 2.05 -11.68
CA ALA A 410 -43.94 2.44 -12.36
C ALA A 410 -43.66 3.49 -13.45
N VAL A 411 -42.88 4.52 -13.15
CA VAL A 411 -42.54 5.59 -14.11
C VAL A 411 -41.66 5.06 -15.25
N THR A 412 -40.72 4.15 -14.98
CA THR A 412 -39.86 3.54 -16.02
C THR A 412 -40.64 2.63 -16.93
N GLN A 413 -41.69 1.95 -16.44
CA GLN A 413 -42.49 1.03 -17.23
C GLN A 413 -43.47 1.77 -18.15
N ASN A 414 -44.25 2.71 -17.62
CA ASN A 414 -45.13 3.58 -18.40
C ASN A 414 -45.39 4.90 -17.66
N ARG A 415 -44.70 5.96 -18.07
CA ARG A 415 -44.77 7.27 -17.45
C ARG A 415 -46.17 7.90 -17.50
N ALA A 416 -46.85 7.79 -18.66
CA ALA A 416 -48.18 8.37 -18.84
C ALA A 416 -49.20 7.68 -17.93
N MET A 417 -49.19 6.36 -17.90
CA MET A 417 -50.10 5.57 -17.07
C MET A 417 -49.81 5.80 -15.57
N ALA A 418 -48.54 5.86 -15.17
CA ALA A 418 -48.17 6.17 -13.78
C ALA A 418 -48.73 7.53 -13.34
N GLY A 419 -48.71 8.55 -14.21
CA GLY A 419 -49.32 9.85 -13.95
C GLY A 419 -50.83 9.77 -13.78
N CYS A 420 -51.51 8.97 -14.63
CA CYS A 420 -52.98 8.78 -14.56
C CYS A 420 -53.42 8.10 -13.26
N VAL A 421 -52.64 7.20 -12.69
CA VAL A 421 -52.92 6.54 -11.39
C VAL A 421 -52.44 7.34 -10.16
N GLY A 422 -52.06 8.61 -10.36
CA GLY A 422 -51.74 9.53 -9.27
C GLY A 422 -50.28 9.52 -8.80
N VAL A 423 -49.36 8.87 -9.51
CA VAL A 423 -47.92 8.94 -9.18
C VAL A 423 -47.39 10.34 -9.54
N PRO A 424 -46.77 11.08 -8.61
CA PRO A 424 -46.23 12.41 -8.89
C PRO A 424 -44.90 12.31 -9.66
N THR A 425 -44.98 12.06 -10.96
CA THR A 425 -43.84 11.74 -11.84
C THR A 425 -42.71 12.77 -11.73
N GLY A 426 -43.01 14.07 -11.70
CA GLY A 426 -41.97 15.09 -11.57
C GLY A 426 -41.21 15.07 -10.25
N ARG A 427 -41.84 14.65 -9.13
CA ARG A 427 -41.11 14.45 -7.85
C ARG A 427 -40.28 13.18 -7.89
N VAL A 428 -40.79 12.13 -8.52
CA VAL A 428 -40.05 10.86 -8.68
C VAL A 428 -38.78 11.09 -9.50
N ASP A 429 -38.87 11.86 -10.58
CA ASP A 429 -37.73 12.21 -11.43
C ASP A 429 -36.67 13.00 -10.66
N THR A 430 -37.08 14.06 -9.92
CA THR A 430 -36.15 14.85 -9.12
C THR A 430 -35.45 13.97 -8.07
N LEU A 431 -36.20 13.10 -7.37
CA LEU A 431 -35.63 12.22 -6.35
C LEU A 431 -34.71 11.16 -6.95
N ALA A 432 -35.07 10.57 -8.07
CA ALA A 432 -34.25 9.57 -8.76
C ALA A 432 -32.96 10.20 -9.30
N PHE A 433 -33.05 11.39 -9.89
CA PHE A 433 -31.88 12.13 -10.37
C PHE A 433 -30.96 12.54 -9.23
N SER A 434 -31.53 13.09 -8.13
CA SER A 434 -30.78 13.45 -6.93
C SER A 434 -30.08 12.25 -6.29
N LEU A 435 -30.77 11.10 -6.22
CA LEU A 435 -30.19 9.86 -5.70
C LEU A 435 -29.02 9.40 -6.58
N GLY A 436 -29.18 9.39 -7.90
CA GLY A 436 -28.11 9.05 -8.83
C GLY A 436 -26.92 10.01 -8.75
N ALA A 437 -27.19 11.32 -8.64
CA ALA A 437 -26.18 12.35 -8.43
C ALA A 437 -25.44 12.18 -7.09
N GLY A 438 -26.18 11.90 -6.02
CA GLY A 438 -25.58 11.64 -4.69
C GLY A 438 -24.66 10.43 -4.68
N ILE A 439 -25.05 9.33 -5.37
CA ILE A 439 -24.19 8.15 -5.50
C ILE A 439 -22.92 8.47 -6.30
N ALA A 440 -23.03 9.26 -7.36
CA ALA A 440 -21.85 9.77 -8.06
C ALA A 440 -20.96 10.58 -7.09
N GLY A 441 -21.55 11.46 -6.26
CA GLY A 441 -20.82 12.17 -5.22
C GLY A 441 -20.06 11.25 -4.26
N LEU A 442 -20.68 10.14 -3.83
CA LEU A 442 -19.99 9.11 -3.05
C LEU A 442 -18.82 8.47 -3.79
N GLY A 443 -18.98 8.23 -5.11
CA GLY A 443 -17.89 7.81 -5.98
C GLY A 443 -16.73 8.82 -5.99
N GLY A 444 -17.05 10.11 -6.00
CA GLY A 444 -16.08 11.20 -5.88
C GLY A 444 -15.34 11.23 -4.55
N VAL A 445 -16.05 11.02 -3.43
CA VAL A 445 -15.43 10.89 -2.09
C VAL A 445 -14.47 9.70 -2.04
N ALA A 446 -14.87 8.54 -2.60
CA ALA A 446 -14.00 7.37 -2.69
C ALA A 446 -12.77 7.63 -3.59
N LEU A 447 -12.98 8.31 -4.71
CA LEU A 447 -11.92 8.65 -5.66
C LEU A 447 -10.89 9.59 -5.07
N SER A 448 -11.30 10.56 -4.23
CA SER A 448 -10.40 11.50 -3.57
C SER A 448 -9.38 10.84 -2.64
N GLN A 449 -9.62 9.58 -2.21
CA GLN A 449 -8.70 8.80 -1.36
C GLN A 449 -7.57 8.09 -2.13
N ILE A 450 -7.64 8.08 -3.47
CA ILE A 450 -6.64 7.41 -4.32
C ILE A 450 -6.10 8.29 -5.46
N ALA A 451 -6.72 9.44 -5.70
CA ALA A 451 -6.35 10.37 -6.75
C ALA A 451 -6.49 11.81 -6.26
N ASN A 452 -5.71 12.71 -6.86
CA ASN A 452 -5.83 14.13 -6.59
C ASN A 452 -7.16 14.65 -7.14
N VAL A 453 -7.75 15.61 -6.42
CA VAL A 453 -9.01 16.25 -6.78
C VAL A 453 -8.72 17.47 -7.65
N GLY A 454 -9.31 17.50 -8.84
CA GLY A 454 -9.16 18.60 -9.79
C GLY A 454 -10.46 18.94 -10.49
N PRO A 455 -10.54 20.15 -11.09
CA PRO A 455 -11.76 20.62 -11.74
C PRO A 455 -12.18 19.79 -12.96
N ASP A 456 -11.26 19.10 -13.59
CA ASP A 456 -11.45 18.30 -14.81
C ASP A 456 -11.48 16.78 -14.55
N MET A 457 -11.37 16.35 -13.25
CA MET A 457 -11.33 14.93 -12.92
C MET A 457 -12.58 14.18 -13.39
N GLY A 458 -13.74 14.81 -13.40
CA GLY A 458 -15.02 14.22 -13.80
C GLY A 458 -15.03 13.75 -15.25
N GLN A 459 -14.39 14.49 -16.15
CA GLN A 459 -14.32 14.15 -17.59
C GLN A 459 -13.61 12.82 -17.85
N GLY A 460 -12.60 12.48 -17.04
CA GLY A 460 -11.88 11.22 -17.17
C GLY A 460 -12.74 9.98 -16.86
N TYR A 461 -13.76 10.14 -16.01
CA TYR A 461 -14.60 9.02 -15.52
C TYR A 461 -15.97 8.93 -16.16
N ILE A 462 -16.48 10.01 -16.79
CA ILE A 462 -17.81 9.98 -17.42
C ILE A 462 -17.85 8.96 -18.57
N VAL A 463 -16.82 8.92 -19.41
CA VAL A 463 -16.73 7.99 -20.54
C VAL A 463 -16.68 6.55 -20.03
N ASP A 464 -15.83 6.27 -19.04
CA ASP A 464 -15.70 4.94 -18.46
C ASP A 464 -17.03 4.49 -17.80
N SER A 465 -17.70 5.40 -17.07
CA SER A 465 -19.00 5.12 -16.44
C SER A 465 -20.09 4.83 -17.46
N PHE A 466 -20.11 5.58 -18.56
CA PHE A 466 -21.03 5.37 -19.65
C PHE A 466 -20.80 4.01 -20.33
N MET A 467 -19.53 3.67 -20.56
CA MET A 467 -19.15 2.36 -21.09
C MET A 467 -19.65 1.21 -20.20
N VAL A 468 -19.52 1.35 -18.88
CA VAL A 468 -20.04 0.36 -17.91
C VAL A 468 -21.54 0.20 -18.02
N VAL A 469 -22.30 1.30 -18.07
CA VAL A 469 -23.77 1.25 -18.13
C VAL A 469 -24.25 0.63 -19.44
N VAL A 470 -23.62 0.96 -20.55
CA VAL A 470 -24.00 0.42 -21.88
C VAL A 470 -23.60 -1.06 -21.98
N LEU A 471 -22.40 -1.42 -21.52
CA LEU A 471 -21.96 -2.82 -21.49
C LEU A 471 -22.83 -3.68 -20.57
N GLY A 472 -23.18 -3.16 -19.39
CA GLY A 472 -24.02 -3.85 -18.40
C GLY A 472 -25.46 -4.04 -18.85
N GLY A 473 -25.95 -3.14 -19.68
CA GLY A 473 -27.36 -3.01 -20.09
C GLY A 473 -28.07 -1.90 -19.32
N VAL A 474 -28.67 -0.98 -20.07
CA VAL A 474 -29.30 0.23 -19.52
C VAL A 474 -30.36 -0.08 -18.49
N GLY A 475 -30.23 0.51 -17.28
CA GLY A 475 -31.19 0.33 -16.18
C GLY A 475 -31.11 -1.01 -15.45
N GLN A 476 -30.10 -1.84 -15.74
CA GLN A 476 -29.86 -3.12 -15.06
C GLN A 476 -28.73 -2.99 -14.04
N LEU A 477 -29.07 -2.99 -12.74
CA LEU A 477 -28.07 -2.91 -11.66
C LEU A 477 -27.07 -4.08 -11.67
N ALA A 478 -27.57 -5.31 -11.84
CA ALA A 478 -26.70 -6.49 -11.91
C ALA A 478 -25.73 -6.42 -13.09
N GLY A 479 -26.22 -5.91 -14.26
CA GLY A 479 -25.37 -5.69 -15.42
C GLY A 479 -24.27 -4.67 -15.15
N ALA A 480 -24.61 -3.55 -14.52
CA ALA A 480 -23.65 -2.52 -14.16
C ALA A 480 -22.55 -3.05 -13.21
N VAL A 481 -22.90 -3.92 -12.25
CA VAL A 481 -21.93 -4.54 -11.33
C VAL A 481 -20.91 -5.38 -12.11
N TRP A 482 -21.39 -6.32 -12.93
CA TRP A 482 -20.49 -7.21 -13.68
C TRP A 482 -19.66 -6.44 -14.72
N ALA A 483 -20.26 -5.45 -15.37
CA ALA A 483 -19.57 -4.62 -16.34
C ALA A 483 -18.47 -3.76 -15.67
N ALA A 484 -18.77 -3.12 -14.52
CA ALA A 484 -17.81 -2.29 -13.80
C ALA A 484 -16.60 -3.08 -13.31
N LEU A 485 -16.85 -4.19 -12.63
CA LEU A 485 -15.79 -5.04 -12.09
C LEU A 485 -14.99 -5.70 -13.22
N GLY A 486 -15.67 -6.23 -14.23
CA GLY A 486 -15.01 -6.84 -15.39
C GLY A 486 -14.16 -5.83 -16.16
N LEU A 487 -14.69 -4.63 -16.41
CA LEU A 487 -13.98 -3.56 -17.11
C LEU A 487 -12.78 -3.05 -16.31
N GLY A 488 -12.95 -2.89 -14.99
CA GLY A 488 -11.86 -2.47 -14.10
C GLY A 488 -10.70 -3.46 -14.13
N VAL A 489 -10.98 -4.75 -13.99
CA VAL A 489 -9.96 -5.81 -14.04
C VAL A 489 -9.35 -5.89 -15.43
N PHE A 490 -10.15 -5.93 -16.49
CA PHE A 490 -9.67 -6.00 -17.87
C PHE A 490 -8.76 -4.83 -18.23
N THR A 491 -9.14 -3.61 -17.85
CA THR A 491 -8.34 -2.39 -18.06
C THR A 491 -6.97 -2.51 -17.37
N LYS A 492 -6.91 -2.97 -16.11
CA LYS A 492 -5.64 -3.08 -15.38
C LYS A 492 -4.73 -4.17 -15.90
N PHE A 493 -5.26 -5.25 -16.45
CA PHE A 493 -4.43 -6.25 -17.15
C PHE A 493 -3.87 -5.69 -18.46
N LEU A 494 -4.69 -5.02 -19.26
CA LEU A 494 -4.24 -4.37 -20.50
C LEU A 494 -3.20 -3.29 -20.24
N GLU A 495 -3.44 -2.44 -19.24
CA GLU A 495 -2.55 -1.36 -18.85
C GLU A 495 -1.13 -1.87 -18.53
N GLY A 496 -1.02 -3.06 -17.92
CA GLY A 496 0.25 -3.69 -17.63
C GLY A 496 1.03 -4.15 -18.86
N TRP A 497 0.38 -4.35 -20.01
CA TRP A 497 1.03 -4.77 -21.26
C TRP A 497 1.24 -3.64 -22.25
N THR A 498 0.28 -2.73 -22.35
CA THR A 498 0.24 -1.72 -23.40
C THR A 498 0.41 -0.29 -22.90
N GLY A 499 0.39 -0.08 -21.57
CA GLY A 499 0.36 1.24 -20.95
C GLY A 499 -1.07 1.82 -20.89
N ALA A 500 -1.24 2.86 -20.04
CA ALA A 500 -2.57 3.37 -19.66
C ALA A 500 -3.37 3.96 -20.84
N VAL A 501 -2.72 4.68 -21.76
CA VAL A 501 -3.39 5.34 -22.88
C VAL A 501 -3.89 4.32 -23.91
N VAL A 502 -3.01 3.39 -24.30
CA VAL A 502 -3.37 2.36 -25.30
C VAL A 502 -4.41 1.41 -24.73
N ALA A 503 -4.33 1.05 -23.45
CA ALA A 503 -5.34 0.24 -22.77
C ALA A 503 -6.74 0.88 -22.86
N LYS A 504 -6.88 2.19 -22.60
CA LYS A 504 -8.16 2.90 -22.74
C LYS A 504 -8.70 2.87 -24.17
N ILE A 505 -7.85 3.04 -25.18
CA ILE A 505 -8.24 2.97 -26.59
C ILE A 505 -8.75 1.56 -26.92
N VAL A 506 -8.01 0.52 -26.51
CA VAL A 506 -8.40 -0.88 -26.77
C VAL A 506 -9.72 -1.23 -26.09
N VAL A 507 -9.93 -0.79 -24.84
CA VAL A 507 -11.19 -0.96 -24.12
C VAL A 507 -12.34 -0.28 -24.86
N LEU A 508 -12.17 0.96 -25.32
CA LEU A 508 -13.17 1.69 -26.08
C LEU A 508 -13.54 0.95 -27.38
N VAL A 509 -12.55 0.54 -28.15
CA VAL A 509 -12.75 -0.23 -29.39
C VAL A 509 -13.48 -1.55 -29.11
N PHE A 510 -13.06 -2.27 -28.06
CA PHE A 510 -13.73 -3.51 -27.64
C PHE A 510 -15.22 -3.28 -27.36
N ILE A 511 -15.55 -2.21 -26.63
CA ILE A 511 -16.96 -1.90 -26.30
C ILE A 511 -17.75 -1.49 -27.54
N ILE A 512 -17.18 -0.71 -28.45
CA ILE A 512 -17.84 -0.36 -29.72
C ILE A 512 -18.20 -1.63 -30.51
N ILE A 513 -17.26 -2.55 -30.66
CA ILE A 513 -17.48 -3.84 -31.34
C ILE A 513 -18.53 -4.69 -30.60
N PHE A 514 -18.48 -4.69 -29.26
CA PHE A 514 -19.45 -5.43 -28.44
C PHE A 514 -20.87 -4.90 -28.62
N ILE A 515 -21.06 -3.57 -28.59
CA ILE A 515 -22.38 -2.92 -28.76
C ILE A 515 -22.93 -3.19 -30.15
N GLN A 516 -22.10 -3.17 -31.21
CA GLN A 516 -22.53 -3.51 -32.56
C GLN A 516 -23.08 -4.95 -32.65
N LYS A 517 -22.54 -5.90 -31.89
CA LYS A 517 -22.99 -7.28 -31.86
C LYS A 517 -24.14 -7.53 -30.86
N ARG A 518 -24.16 -6.79 -29.74
CA ARG A 518 -25.18 -6.91 -28.68
C ARG A 518 -25.61 -5.53 -28.18
N PRO A 519 -26.49 -4.84 -28.88
CA PRO A 519 -26.94 -3.48 -28.55
C PRO A 519 -27.69 -3.40 -27.22
N GLN A 520 -28.19 -4.53 -26.70
CA GLN A 520 -28.91 -4.60 -25.41
C GLN A 520 -27.99 -4.76 -24.21
N GLY A 521 -26.67 -4.83 -24.41
CA GLY A 521 -25.69 -5.10 -23.33
C GLY A 521 -25.64 -6.57 -22.89
N LEU A 522 -25.00 -6.81 -21.73
CA LEU A 522 -24.87 -8.15 -21.14
C LEU A 522 -26.21 -8.68 -20.62
N PHE A 523 -27.05 -7.80 -20.06
CA PHE A 523 -28.32 -8.13 -19.44
C PHE A 523 -29.44 -7.34 -20.14
N ALA A 524 -30.16 -7.98 -21.04
CA ALA A 524 -31.31 -7.38 -21.72
C ALA A 524 -32.48 -7.18 -20.74
N LEU A 525 -33.17 -6.04 -20.81
CA LEU A 525 -34.44 -5.83 -20.12
C LEU A 525 -35.52 -6.72 -20.76
N LYS A 526 -36.00 -7.74 -20.04
CA LYS A 526 -37.17 -8.50 -20.45
C LYS A 526 -38.41 -7.62 -20.30
N GLY A 527 -39.04 -7.24 -21.39
CA GLY A 527 -40.35 -6.55 -21.40
C GLY A 527 -40.39 -5.12 -21.95
N ARG A 528 -39.28 -4.51 -22.38
CA ARG A 528 -39.31 -3.30 -23.19
C ARG A 528 -39.42 -3.71 -24.66
N PHE A 529 -40.51 -3.36 -25.31
CA PHE A 529 -40.61 -3.42 -26.78
C PHE A 529 -39.47 -2.53 -27.33
N VAL A 530 -38.57 -3.15 -28.05
CA VAL A 530 -37.62 -2.42 -28.89
C VAL A 530 -38.47 -1.89 -30.05
N GLU A 531 -38.77 -0.61 -30.04
CA GLU A 531 -39.20 0.05 -31.28
C GLU A 531 -38.01 -0.06 -32.24
N SER A 532 -38.22 -0.90 -33.25
CA SER A 532 -37.36 -1.11 -34.40
C SER A 532 -37.33 0.12 -35.30
#